data_e4c452bd2a5d957fa30126d2bb1de798
#
_entry.id   e4c452bd2a5d957fa30126d2bb1de798
#
_cell.length_a   1.000
_cell.length_b   1.000
_cell.length_c   1.000
_cell.angle_alpha   90.00
_cell.angle_beta   90.00
_cell.angle_gamma   90.00
#
_symmetry.space_group_name_H-M   'P 1'
#
loop_
_entity.id
_entity.type
_entity.pdbx_description
1 polymer ?
#
loop_
_entity_poly.entity_id
_entity_poly.type
_entity_poly.pdbx_seq_one_letter_code
_entity_poly.pdbx_strand_id
1 'polypeptide(L)'
;MEKKLSNEELITFCGQMALILKSGISSLEGIYIMEDGDAQTEGKEILKEIREELEMCGMLYPAMEKTGVFPEYALHMTEIGEQTGRLDETMEALAAYYQREEETLDAVKSAVTYPVAMLGMLLMIVAVLFIKVM
;
A
#
# COMPACT_ATOMS: atom_id res chain seq x y z
N MET A 1 -8.49 2.15 18.29
CA MET A 1 -8.53 2.70 16.93
C MET A 1 -7.60 1.90 16.03
N GLU A 2 -8.18 1.22 15.07
CA GLU A 2 -7.38 0.38 14.19
C GLU A 2 -6.53 1.22 13.23
N LYS A 3 -5.28 0.81 13.07
CA LYS A 3 -4.33 1.51 12.22
C LYS A 3 -4.57 1.14 10.75
N LYS A 4 -4.66 2.15 9.89
CA LYS A 4 -4.80 1.92 8.45
C LYS A 4 -3.52 1.29 7.90
N LEU A 5 -3.67 0.50 6.84
CA LEU A 5 -2.53 -0.11 6.15
C LEU A 5 -1.65 0.96 5.50
N SER A 6 -0.34 0.72 5.51
CA SER A 6 0.62 1.59 4.84
C SER A 6 0.52 1.43 3.32
N ASN A 7 1.11 2.38 2.56
CA ASN A 7 1.14 2.29 1.11
C ASN A 7 1.82 1.00 0.64
N GLU A 8 2.91 0.60 1.29
CA GLU A 8 3.61 -0.65 0.96
C GLU A 8 2.71 -1.88 1.12
N GLU A 9 1.98 -1.93 2.23
CA GLU A 9 1.06 -3.04 2.51
C GLU A 9 -0.08 -3.07 1.49
N LEU A 10 -0.60 -1.89 1.12
CA LEU A 10 -1.66 -1.77 0.11
C LEU A 10 -1.17 -2.19 -1.27
N ILE A 11 0.04 -1.79 -1.66
CA ILE A 11 0.65 -2.17 -2.92
C ILE A 11 0.80 -3.69 -3.00
N THR A 12 1.29 -4.30 -1.93
CA THR A 12 1.49 -5.75 -1.85
C THR A 12 0.16 -6.48 -1.97
N PHE A 13 -0.83 -6.07 -1.17
CA PHE A 13 -2.16 -6.70 -1.17
C PHE A 13 -2.82 -6.59 -2.54
N CYS A 14 -2.93 -5.36 -3.05
CA CYS A 14 -3.60 -5.11 -4.33
C CYS A 14 -2.87 -5.77 -5.50
N GLY A 15 -1.54 -5.72 -5.50
CA GLY A 15 -0.72 -6.34 -6.53
C GLY A 15 -0.87 -7.84 -6.57
N GLN A 16 -0.84 -8.50 -5.42
CA GLN A 16 -1.04 -9.94 -5.33
C GLN A 16 -2.44 -10.35 -5.74
N MET A 17 -3.45 -9.62 -5.29
CA MET A 17 -4.84 -9.87 -5.68
C MET A 17 -5.03 -9.70 -7.19
N ALA A 18 -4.41 -8.68 -7.78
CA ALA A 18 -4.50 -8.46 -9.22
C ALA A 18 -3.94 -9.66 -10.01
N LEU A 19 -2.77 -10.14 -9.63
CA LEU A 19 -2.14 -11.30 -10.25
C LEU A 19 -3.00 -12.55 -10.14
N ILE A 20 -3.52 -12.80 -8.93
CA ILE A 20 -4.32 -13.98 -8.64
C ILE A 20 -5.61 -13.95 -9.44
N LEU A 21 -6.30 -12.81 -9.46
CA LEU A 21 -7.56 -12.65 -10.19
C LEU A 21 -7.37 -12.76 -11.69
N LYS A 22 -6.28 -12.22 -12.21
CA LYS A 22 -5.94 -12.32 -13.64
C LYS A 22 -5.65 -13.76 -14.07
N SER A 23 -5.18 -14.57 -13.13
CA SER A 23 -4.93 -15.99 -13.38
C SER A 23 -6.20 -16.83 -13.39
N GLY A 24 -7.36 -16.23 -13.12
CA GLY A 24 -8.64 -16.92 -13.08
C GLY A 24 -8.97 -17.53 -11.72
N ILE A 25 -8.19 -17.22 -10.70
CA ILE A 25 -8.41 -17.71 -9.34
C ILE A 25 -9.39 -16.78 -8.64
N SER A 26 -10.32 -17.32 -7.87
CA SER A 26 -11.31 -16.52 -7.15
C SER A 26 -10.69 -15.71 -6.01
N SER A 27 -11.40 -14.66 -5.56
CA SER A 27 -10.95 -13.83 -4.44
C SER A 27 -10.71 -14.66 -3.18
N LEU A 28 -11.61 -15.60 -2.88
CA LEU A 28 -11.49 -16.45 -1.69
C LEU A 28 -10.24 -17.30 -1.74
N GLU A 29 -9.99 -17.95 -2.86
CA GLU A 29 -8.79 -18.77 -3.05
C GLU A 29 -7.53 -17.90 -2.99
N GLY A 30 -7.61 -16.69 -3.54
CA GLY A 30 -6.53 -15.73 -3.49
C GLY A 30 -6.15 -15.35 -2.06
N ILE A 31 -7.15 -15.12 -1.22
CA ILE A 31 -6.92 -14.81 0.19
C ILE A 31 -6.28 -16.01 0.91
N TYR A 32 -6.70 -17.23 0.63
CA TYR A 32 -6.07 -18.44 1.18
C TYR A 32 -4.58 -18.50 0.82
N ILE A 33 -4.25 -18.22 -0.43
CA ILE A 33 -2.87 -18.24 -0.90
C ILE A 33 -2.03 -17.17 -0.19
N MET A 34 -2.58 -15.98 -0.06
CA MET A 34 -1.91 -14.86 0.60
C MET A 34 -1.71 -15.12 2.09
N GLU A 35 -2.72 -15.66 2.77
CA GLU A 35 -2.65 -16.01 4.19
C GLU A 35 -1.56 -17.04 4.44
N ASP A 36 -1.46 -18.03 3.57
CA ASP A 36 -0.48 -19.11 3.66
C ASP A 36 0.96 -18.59 3.46
N GLY A 37 1.11 -17.59 2.59
CA GLY A 37 2.41 -17.02 2.25
C GLY A 37 2.89 -15.91 3.17
N ASP A 38 2.02 -15.37 4.01
CA ASP A 38 2.37 -14.24 4.88
C ASP A 38 3.05 -14.72 6.16
N ALA A 39 4.26 -14.24 6.38
CA ALA A 39 5.04 -14.57 7.56
C ALA A 39 4.76 -13.64 8.75
N GLN A 40 4.11 -12.50 8.50
CA GLN A 40 3.83 -11.51 9.53
C GLN A 40 2.51 -11.79 10.22
N THR A 41 2.51 -11.76 11.55
CA THR A 41 1.32 -12.07 12.36
C THR A 41 0.17 -11.10 12.11
N GLU A 42 0.48 -9.80 12.01
CA GLU A 42 -0.54 -8.77 11.77
C GLU A 42 -1.23 -8.94 10.42
N GLY A 43 -0.46 -9.22 9.38
CA GLY A 43 -0.99 -9.47 8.05
C GLY A 43 -1.89 -10.68 8.01
N LYS A 44 -1.50 -11.74 8.71
CA LYS A 44 -2.30 -12.97 8.79
C LYS A 44 -3.64 -12.74 9.45
N GLU A 45 -3.70 -11.93 10.52
CA GLU A 45 -4.95 -11.63 11.22
C GLU A 45 -5.94 -10.89 10.30
N ILE A 46 -5.43 -9.91 9.55
CA ILE A 46 -6.25 -9.17 8.59
C ILE A 46 -6.78 -10.09 7.49
N LEU A 47 -5.90 -10.91 6.93
CA LEU A 47 -6.28 -11.88 5.89
C LEU A 47 -7.28 -12.90 6.40
N LYS A 48 -7.12 -13.34 7.65
CA LYS A 48 -8.05 -14.26 8.30
C LYS A 48 -9.45 -13.66 8.42
N GLU A 49 -9.53 -12.39 8.86
CA GLU A 49 -10.82 -11.68 8.96
C GLU A 49 -11.48 -11.56 7.59
N ILE A 50 -10.71 -11.22 6.57
CA ILE A 50 -11.22 -11.13 5.20
C ILE A 50 -11.72 -12.49 4.73
N ARG A 51 -10.95 -13.55 4.99
CA ARG A 51 -11.31 -14.92 4.61
C ARG A 51 -12.63 -15.35 5.25
N GLU A 52 -12.76 -15.15 6.54
CA GLU A 52 -13.97 -15.53 7.28
C GLU A 52 -15.21 -14.83 6.71
N GLU A 53 -15.09 -13.53 6.44
CA GLU A 53 -16.19 -12.76 5.88
C GLU A 53 -16.51 -13.16 4.44
N LEU A 54 -15.47 -13.43 3.63
CA LEU A 54 -15.63 -13.91 2.26
C LEU A 54 -16.36 -15.24 2.21
N GLU A 55 -16.07 -16.13 3.14
CA GLU A 55 -16.74 -17.42 3.23
C GLU A 55 -18.22 -17.24 3.51
N MET A 56 -18.61 -16.21 4.25
CA MET A 56 -19.99 -15.94 4.61
C MET A 56 -20.77 -15.20 3.52
N CYS A 57 -20.18 -14.12 2.96
CA CYS A 57 -20.90 -13.25 2.02
C CYS A 57 -20.48 -13.41 0.55
N GLY A 58 -19.30 -13.95 0.29
CA GLY A 58 -18.79 -14.17 -1.05
C GLY A 58 -18.32 -12.93 -1.79
N MET A 59 -18.29 -11.77 -1.13
CA MET A 59 -17.87 -10.51 -1.74
C MET A 59 -16.68 -9.92 -1.00
N LEU A 60 -15.70 -9.42 -1.76
CA LEU A 60 -14.47 -8.89 -1.20
C LEU A 60 -14.67 -7.52 -0.52
N TYR A 61 -15.51 -6.65 -1.10
CA TYR A 61 -15.71 -5.31 -0.57
C TYR A 61 -16.19 -5.30 0.89
N PRO A 62 -17.28 -6.02 1.23
CA PRO A 62 -17.73 -6.05 2.63
C PRO A 62 -16.70 -6.66 3.57
N ALA A 63 -15.96 -7.65 3.08
CA ALA A 63 -14.91 -8.30 3.86
C ALA A 63 -13.78 -7.31 4.21
N MET A 64 -13.36 -6.53 3.25
CA MET A 64 -12.34 -5.49 3.45
C MET A 64 -12.84 -4.37 4.37
N GLU A 65 -14.07 -3.94 4.16
CA GLU A 65 -14.69 -2.88 4.96
C GLU A 65 -14.75 -3.27 6.44
N LYS A 66 -15.08 -4.51 6.73
CA LYS A 66 -15.20 -5.01 8.09
C LYS A 66 -13.90 -4.94 8.86
N THR A 67 -12.75 -5.08 8.20
CA THR A 67 -11.45 -5.01 8.88
C THR A 67 -11.12 -3.62 9.40
N GLY A 68 -11.66 -2.57 8.75
CA GLY A 68 -11.44 -1.19 9.15
C GLY A 68 -10.05 -0.64 8.86
N VAL A 69 -9.18 -1.41 8.21
CA VAL A 69 -7.78 -1.00 7.97
C VAL A 69 -7.54 -0.48 6.56
N PHE A 70 -8.50 -0.58 5.66
CA PHE A 70 -8.37 -0.12 4.29
C PHE A 70 -8.87 1.31 4.13
N PRO A 71 -8.18 2.15 3.31
CA PRO A 71 -8.64 3.50 3.02
C PRO A 71 -9.96 3.49 2.24
N GLU A 72 -10.73 4.57 2.38
CA GLU A 72 -12.01 4.71 1.67
C GLU A 72 -11.87 4.55 0.16
N TYR A 73 -10.81 5.12 -0.41
CA TYR A 73 -10.58 5.04 -1.85
C TYR A 73 -10.46 3.58 -2.32
N ALA A 74 -9.69 2.77 -1.58
CA ALA A 74 -9.53 1.35 -1.88
C ALA A 74 -10.86 0.61 -1.78
N LEU A 75 -11.65 0.92 -0.75
CA LEU A 75 -12.96 0.30 -0.54
C LEU A 75 -13.93 0.64 -1.67
N HIS A 76 -14.02 1.91 -2.06
CA HIS A 76 -14.90 2.36 -3.13
C HIS A 76 -14.53 1.73 -4.48
N MET A 77 -13.24 1.69 -4.77
CA MET A 77 -12.78 1.08 -6.02
C MET A 77 -13.06 -0.41 -6.06
N THR A 78 -12.86 -1.10 -4.94
CA THR A 78 -13.14 -2.53 -4.83
C THR A 78 -14.64 -2.80 -5.02
N GLU A 79 -15.49 -1.99 -4.41
CA GLU A 79 -16.95 -2.10 -4.58
C GLU A 79 -17.35 -1.99 -6.06
N ILE A 80 -16.85 -0.96 -6.74
CA ILE A 80 -17.13 -0.73 -8.15
C ILE A 80 -16.62 -1.91 -9.00
N GLY A 81 -15.41 -2.37 -8.70
CA GLY A 81 -14.80 -3.49 -9.41
C GLY A 81 -15.62 -4.78 -9.30
N GLU A 82 -16.12 -5.05 -8.10
CA GLU A 82 -16.96 -6.24 -7.87
C GLU A 82 -18.31 -6.13 -8.59
N GLN A 83 -18.92 -4.94 -8.55
CA GLN A 83 -20.22 -4.71 -9.21
C GLN A 83 -20.13 -4.80 -10.72
N THR A 84 -19.01 -4.38 -11.30
CA THR A 84 -18.81 -4.39 -12.76
C THR A 84 -18.14 -5.65 -13.28
N GLY A 85 -17.69 -6.53 -12.41
CA GLY A 85 -16.95 -7.73 -12.79
C GLY A 85 -15.53 -7.47 -13.26
N ARG A 86 -14.95 -6.35 -12.86
CA ARG A 86 -13.59 -5.94 -13.24
C ARG A 86 -12.67 -5.80 -12.04
N LEU A 87 -12.83 -6.69 -11.07
CA LEU A 87 -12.04 -6.62 -9.83
C LEU A 87 -10.55 -6.77 -10.08
N ASP A 88 -10.15 -7.60 -11.05
CA ASP A 88 -8.75 -7.79 -11.43
C ASP A 88 -8.11 -6.48 -11.92
N GLU A 89 -8.80 -5.77 -12.80
CA GLU A 89 -8.34 -4.48 -13.31
C GLU A 89 -8.30 -3.43 -12.20
N THR A 90 -9.29 -3.46 -11.32
CA THR A 90 -9.39 -2.53 -10.19
C THR A 90 -8.22 -2.71 -9.23
N MET A 91 -7.89 -3.95 -8.90
CA MET A 91 -6.77 -4.23 -7.99
C MET A 91 -5.44 -3.79 -8.60
N GLU A 92 -5.27 -4.00 -9.91
CA GLU A 92 -4.08 -3.53 -10.61
C GLU A 92 -3.98 -2.01 -10.57
N ALA A 93 -5.09 -1.31 -10.80
CA ALA A 93 -5.14 0.15 -10.76
C ALA A 93 -4.85 0.68 -9.36
N LEU A 94 -5.35 0.03 -8.32
CA LEU A 94 -5.09 0.41 -6.93
C LEU A 94 -3.61 0.24 -6.58
N ALA A 95 -3.02 -0.87 -6.98
CA ALA A 95 -1.60 -1.12 -6.76
C ALA A 95 -0.75 -0.03 -7.42
N ALA A 96 -1.06 0.33 -8.66
CA ALA A 96 -0.37 1.38 -9.40
C ALA A 96 -0.55 2.74 -8.74
N TYR A 97 -1.76 3.03 -8.27
CA TYR A 97 -2.08 4.31 -7.61
C TYR A 97 -1.24 4.49 -6.34
N TYR A 98 -1.21 3.49 -5.47
CA TYR A 98 -0.46 3.57 -4.22
C TYR A 98 1.06 3.55 -4.47
N GLN A 99 1.50 2.86 -5.51
CA GLN A 99 2.91 2.86 -5.89
C GLN A 99 3.35 4.25 -6.34
N ARG A 100 2.54 4.96 -7.10
CA ARG A 100 2.82 6.34 -7.52
C ARG A 100 2.89 7.27 -6.32
N GLU A 101 1.99 7.12 -5.35
CA GLU A 101 2.02 7.92 -4.13
C GLU A 101 3.31 7.72 -3.36
N GLU A 102 3.76 6.46 -3.23
CA GLU A 102 5.00 6.13 -2.55
C GLU A 102 6.21 6.73 -3.28
N GLU A 103 6.26 6.60 -4.59
CA GLU A 103 7.33 7.18 -5.42
C GLU A 103 7.38 8.70 -5.32
N THR A 104 6.22 9.35 -5.30
CA THR A 104 6.13 10.81 -5.18
C THR A 104 6.68 11.27 -3.83
N LEU A 105 6.34 10.58 -2.75
CA LEU A 105 6.84 10.91 -1.42
C LEU A 105 8.36 10.73 -1.34
N ASP A 106 8.88 9.63 -1.90
CA ASP A 106 10.31 9.38 -1.94
C ASP A 106 11.05 10.43 -2.77
N ALA A 107 10.50 10.81 -3.91
CA ALA A 107 11.06 11.84 -4.77
C ALA A 107 11.12 13.19 -4.06
N VAL A 108 10.06 13.56 -3.33
CA VAL A 108 10.02 14.81 -2.54
C VAL A 108 11.05 14.78 -1.43
N LYS A 109 11.18 13.68 -0.71
CA LYS A 109 12.17 13.53 0.35
C LYS A 109 13.59 13.67 -0.19
N SER A 110 13.89 13.02 -1.31
CA SER A 110 15.20 13.13 -1.96
C SER A 110 15.49 14.54 -2.43
N ALA A 111 14.50 15.22 -2.99
CA ALA A 111 14.63 16.58 -3.48
C ALA A 111 14.91 17.57 -2.35
N VAL A 112 14.36 17.36 -1.16
CA VAL A 112 14.55 18.23 0.00
C VAL A 112 15.87 17.91 0.70
N THR A 113 16.22 16.64 0.84
CA THR A 113 17.41 16.20 1.56
C THR A 113 18.70 16.68 0.89
N TYR A 114 18.76 16.60 -0.44
CA TYR A 114 19.98 16.97 -1.18
C TYR A 114 20.33 18.45 -1.06
N PRO A 115 19.43 19.41 -1.33
CA PRO A 115 19.74 20.84 -1.16
C PRO A 115 20.10 21.22 0.27
N VAL A 116 19.43 20.62 1.26
CA VAL A 116 19.70 20.89 2.68
C VAL A 116 21.13 20.46 3.04
N ALA A 117 21.54 19.29 2.58
CA ALA A 117 22.89 18.79 2.82
C ALA A 117 23.95 19.69 2.16
N MET A 118 23.71 20.13 0.93
CA MET A 118 24.60 21.05 0.22
C MET A 118 24.74 22.39 0.94
N LEU A 119 23.62 22.94 1.39
CA LEU A 119 23.59 24.22 2.09
C LEU A 119 24.36 24.14 3.42
N GLY A 120 24.16 23.06 4.17
CA GLY A 120 24.88 22.83 5.42
C GLY A 120 26.37 22.74 5.21
N MET A 121 26.84 22.05 4.16
CA MET A 121 28.22 21.91 3.82
C MET A 121 28.85 23.26 3.43
N LEU A 122 28.12 24.05 2.63
CA LEU A 122 28.56 25.38 2.22
C LEU A 122 28.73 26.30 3.41
N LEU A 123 27.77 26.32 4.33
CA LEU A 123 27.83 27.15 5.54
C LEU A 123 29.02 26.75 6.41
N MET A 124 29.30 25.44 6.51
CA MET A 124 30.44 24.96 7.28
C MET A 124 31.79 25.46 6.69
N ILE A 125 31.91 25.40 5.37
CA ILE A 125 33.09 25.88 4.67
C ILE A 125 33.29 27.38 4.90
N VAL A 126 32.23 28.16 4.77
CA VAL A 126 32.27 29.63 4.98
C VAL A 126 32.67 29.94 6.41
N ALA A 127 32.13 29.22 7.39
CA ALA A 127 32.47 29.41 8.81
C ALA A 127 33.94 29.13 9.08
N VAL A 128 34.48 28.05 8.51
CA VAL A 128 35.92 27.70 8.67
C VAL A 128 36.80 28.77 8.08
N LEU A 129 36.47 29.25 6.86
CA LEU A 129 37.23 30.32 6.22
C LEU A 129 37.18 31.60 7.02
N PHE A 130 36.02 31.94 7.58
CA PHE A 130 35.88 33.15 8.38
C PHE A 130 36.75 33.10 9.64
N ILE A 131 36.79 31.96 10.30
CA ILE A 131 37.62 31.75 11.50
C ILE A 131 39.10 31.85 11.14
N LYS A 132 39.51 31.31 9.98
CA LYS A 132 40.93 31.36 9.55
C LYS A 132 41.38 32.74 9.15
N VAL A 133 40.48 33.57 8.61
CA VAL A 133 40.80 34.92 8.20
C VAL A 133 40.93 35.84 9.42
N MET A 134 40.21 35.53 10.49
CA MET A 134 40.36 36.24 11.75
C MET A 134 41.53 35.70 12.55
#